data_2c76c2f604c02a689b2b188dae94b0ca
#
_entry.id   2c76c2f604c02a689b2b188dae94b0ca
#
_cell.length_a   1.000
_cell.length_b   1.000
_cell.length_c   1.000
_cell.angle_alpha   90.00
_cell.angle_beta   90.00
_cell.angle_gamma   90.00
#
_symmetry.space_group_name_H-M   'P 1'
#
loop_
_entity.id
_entity.type
_entity.pdbx_description
1 polymer ?
#
loop_
_entity_poly.entity_id
_entity_poly.type
_entity_poly.pdbx_seq_one_letter_code
_entity_poly.pdbx_strand_id
1 'polypeptide(L)'
;MKIKEAALGTVSRILRFAGILLVIYISMVFYLALTERRNAFPRAITHNEARAAITGKAKSINCTLDDGTKLEGFVVGNENNDVLLYYPDADEDAAQFLAELDSLPGYAAATFNYRGSGENKGTPSQETFESDAQMIYECASQINGNAPKVVAGRGTGAILAIKQEKKDNVLILIDPVLSIADAISDKYRLLYPKFLVRADVKISKEDISNASNITILSDRARFCDRSHTVENALGNVKLTKRSTEPLSEVILNVTKRK
;
A
#
# COMPACT_ATOMS: atom_id res chain seq x y z
N MET A 1 -13.97 44.84 -41.48
CA MET A 1 -12.54 44.78 -41.20
C MET A 1 -12.26 44.72 -39.69
N LYS A 2 -12.73 45.64 -38.89
CA LYS A 2 -12.47 45.70 -37.42
C LYS A 2 -12.87 44.44 -36.60
N ILE A 3 -13.95 43.72 -36.96
CA ILE A 3 -14.40 42.50 -36.25
C ILE A 3 -13.42 41.33 -36.46
N LYS A 4 -12.86 41.18 -37.65
CA LYS A 4 -11.87 40.14 -37.95
C LYS A 4 -10.55 40.40 -37.21
N GLU A 5 -10.11 41.62 -37.08
CA GLU A 5 -8.89 42.01 -36.37
C GLU A 5 -9.07 41.80 -34.85
N ALA A 6 -10.23 42.14 -34.30
CA ALA A 6 -10.54 41.86 -32.89
C ALA A 6 -10.60 40.37 -32.60
N ALA A 7 -11.20 39.57 -33.49
CA ALA A 7 -11.22 38.10 -33.36
C ALA A 7 -9.81 37.48 -33.42
N LEU A 8 -8.96 37.93 -34.34
CA LEU A 8 -7.56 37.47 -34.43
C LEU A 8 -6.75 37.83 -33.16
N GLY A 9 -6.98 39.04 -32.61
CA GLY A 9 -6.33 39.43 -31.36
C GLY A 9 -6.73 38.57 -30.17
N THR A 10 -8.02 38.20 -30.10
CA THR A 10 -8.55 37.32 -29.06
C THR A 10 -8.00 35.91 -29.20
N VAL A 11 -7.98 35.33 -30.41
CA VAL A 11 -7.38 34.00 -30.68
C VAL A 11 -5.91 33.98 -30.32
N SER A 12 -5.13 35.01 -30.67
CA SER A 12 -3.71 35.10 -30.30
C SER A 12 -3.49 35.14 -28.79
N ARG A 13 -4.35 35.81 -28.03
CA ARG A 13 -4.28 35.80 -26.54
C ARG A 13 -4.59 34.44 -25.98
N ILE A 14 -5.63 33.75 -26.47
CA ILE A 14 -5.98 32.39 -26.05
C ILE A 14 -4.84 31.41 -26.32
N LEU A 15 -4.24 31.48 -27.52
CA LEU A 15 -3.11 30.62 -27.88
C LEU A 15 -1.87 30.86 -27.00
N ARG A 16 -1.58 32.13 -26.68
CA ARG A 16 -0.48 32.43 -25.74
C ARG A 16 -0.74 31.85 -24.33
N PHE A 17 -1.97 32.04 -23.85
CA PHE A 17 -2.38 31.50 -22.55
C PHE A 17 -2.33 29.96 -22.53
N ALA A 18 -2.85 29.32 -23.57
CA ALA A 18 -2.75 27.85 -23.72
C ALA A 18 -1.30 27.37 -23.80
N GLY A 19 -0.42 28.11 -24.50
CA GLY A 19 1.01 27.82 -24.55
C GLY A 19 1.68 27.88 -23.17
N ILE A 20 1.35 28.90 -22.36
CA ILE A 20 1.86 29.01 -20.98
C ILE A 20 1.41 27.83 -20.13
N LEU A 21 0.11 27.49 -20.19
CA LEU A 21 -0.43 26.33 -19.46
C LEU A 21 0.22 25.02 -19.88
N LEU A 22 0.49 24.85 -21.18
CA LEU A 22 1.19 23.67 -21.71
C LEU A 22 2.61 23.57 -21.17
N VAL A 23 3.37 24.68 -21.12
CA VAL A 23 4.72 24.70 -20.55
C VAL A 23 4.70 24.35 -19.07
N ILE A 24 3.76 24.90 -18.30
CA ILE A 24 3.58 24.57 -16.88
C ILE A 24 3.28 23.08 -16.72
N TYR A 25 2.35 22.54 -17.52
CA TYR A 25 1.99 21.12 -17.49
C TYR A 25 3.20 20.21 -17.81
N ILE A 26 3.92 20.49 -18.88
CA ILE A 26 5.12 19.73 -19.26
C ILE A 26 6.19 19.78 -18.15
N SER A 27 6.43 20.96 -17.56
CA SER A 27 7.40 21.12 -16.47
C SER A 27 7.02 20.31 -15.26
N MET A 28 5.72 20.26 -14.92
CA MET A 28 5.20 19.47 -13.81
C MET A 28 5.29 17.97 -14.06
N VAL A 29 4.91 17.50 -15.27
CA VAL A 29 5.08 16.09 -15.68
C VAL A 29 6.55 15.68 -15.61
N PHE A 30 7.45 16.53 -16.10
CA PHE A 30 8.89 16.29 -16.05
C PHE A 30 9.40 16.19 -14.61
N TYR A 31 8.96 17.10 -13.72
CA TYR A 31 9.30 17.05 -12.28
C TYR A 31 8.80 15.73 -11.65
N LEU A 32 7.56 15.31 -11.92
CA LEU A 32 7.01 14.05 -11.41
C LEU A 32 7.79 12.84 -11.94
N ALA A 33 8.18 12.86 -13.21
CA ALA A 33 9.01 11.81 -13.81
C ALA A 33 10.40 11.71 -13.19
N LEU A 34 11.04 12.84 -12.85
CA LEU A 34 12.32 12.86 -12.16
C LEU A 34 12.22 12.37 -10.71
N THR A 35 11.10 12.64 -10.05
CA THR A 35 10.86 12.26 -8.65
C THR A 35 10.07 10.96 -8.52
N GLU A 36 9.81 10.25 -9.62
CA GLU A 36 8.97 9.05 -9.64
C GLU A 36 9.42 8.02 -8.62
N ARG A 37 10.71 7.69 -8.55
CA ARG A 37 11.25 6.73 -7.57
C ARG A 37 10.88 7.08 -6.13
N ARG A 38 10.85 8.37 -5.81
CA ARG A 38 10.46 8.88 -4.48
C ARG A 38 8.96 8.77 -4.24
N ASN A 39 8.15 8.82 -5.29
CA ASN A 39 6.70 8.80 -5.20
C ASN A 39 6.10 7.40 -5.41
N ALA A 40 6.86 6.50 -6.05
CA ALA A 40 6.44 5.15 -6.40
C ALA A 40 6.59 4.17 -5.23
N PHE A 41 7.66 4.33 -4.43
CA PHE A 41 7.96 3.39 -3.36
C PHE A 41 7.67 3.98 -1.99
N PRO A 42 7.35 3.12 -1.01
CA PRO A 42 6.96 3.55 0.33
C PRO A 42 7.95 4.52 0.97
N ARG A 43 7.44 5.59 1.52
CA ARG A 43 8.17 6.58 2.33
C ARG A 43 7.23 7.20 3.34
N ALA A 44 6.62 6.37 4.15
CA ALA A 44 5.80 6.83 5.25
C ALA A 44 6.62 7.69 6.22
N ILE A 45 6.04 8.79 6.66
CA ILE A 45 6.60 9.58 7.76
C ILE A 45 6.17 8.98 9.09
N THR A 46 6.97 9.15 10.13
CA THR A 46 6.63 8.72 11.49
C THR A 46 5.33 9.37 11.95
N HIS A 47 4.36 8.54 12.36
CA HIS A 47 3.06 8.99 12.84
C HIS A 47 3.01 8.97 14.37
N ASN A 48 3.38 10.09 14.99
CA ASN A 48 3.55 10.18 16.44
C ASN A 48 2.31 9.83 17.26
N GLU A 49 1.11 10.19 16.81
CA GLU A 49 -0.15 9.86 17.48
C GLU A 49 -0.42 8.36 17.50
N ALA A 50 -0.21 7.68 16.36
CA ALA A 50 -0.36 6.23 16.28
C ALA A 50 0.67 5.51 17.16
N ARG A 51 1.92 5.96 17.15
CA ARG A 51 2.97 5.41 18.03
C ARG A 51 2.64 5.60 19.50
N ALA A 52 2.11 6.76 19.87
CA ALA A 52 1.63 7.00 21.24
C ALA A 52 0.47 6.06 21.61
N ALA A 53 -0.47 5.82 20.71
CA ALA A 53 -1.63 4.95 20.93
C ALA A 53 -1.25 3.47 21.16
N ILE A 54 -0.16 2.99 20.56
CA ILE A 54 0.33 1.62 20.75
C ILE A 54 1.36 1.50 21.88
N THR A 55 1.81 2.62 22.48
CA THR A 55 2.77 2.60 23.59
C THR A 55 2.21 1.79 24.77
N GLY A 56 3.01 0.85 25.26
CA GLY A 56 2.63 -0.06 26.36
C GLY A 56 1.76 -1.25 25.94
N LYS A 57 1.23 -1.25 24.68
CA LYS A 57 0.50 -2.38 24.11
C LYS A 57 1.33 -3.16 23.08
N ALA A 58 2.16 -2.46 22.32
CA ALA A 58 3.00 -3.04 21.30
C ALA A 58 4.42 -3.25 21.84
N LYS A 59 5.03 -4.36 21.41
CA LYS A 59 6.45 -4.63 21.54
C LYS A 59 7.14 -4.20 20.26
N SER A 60 8.23 -3.42 20.36
CA SER A 60 9.09 -3.10 19.23
C SER A 60 9.91 -4.32 18.84
N ILE A 61 9.95 -4.62 17.56
CA ILE A 61 10.71 -5.71 16.97
C ILE A 61 11.57 -5.17 15.81
N ASN A 62 12.59 -5.91 15.41
CA ASN A 62 13.43 -5.53 14.30
C ASN A 62 13.54 -6.68 13.30
N CYS A 63 13.50 -6.37 12.02
CA CYS A 63 13.83 -7.28 10.94
C CYS A 63 15.15 -6.85 10.31
N THR A 64 16.14 -7.74 10.24
CA THR A 64 17.43 -7.46 9.61
C THR A 64 17.41 -8.05 8.20
N LEU A 65 17.56 -7.19 7.20
CA LEU A 65 17.59 -7.55 5.79
C LEU A 65 18.98 -8.12 5.41
N ASP A 66 19.07 -8.76 4.24
CA ASP A 66 20.30 -9.41 3.74
C ASP A 66 21.49 -8.43 3.62
N ASP A 67 21.21 -7.15 3.34
CA ASP A 67 22.23 -6.10 3.26
C ASP A 67 22.60 -5.48 4.64
N GLY A 68 22.08 -6.05 5.73
CA GLY A 68 22.29 -5.57 7.09
C GLY A 68 21.41 -4.37 7.50
N THR A 69 20.55 -3.88 6.62
CA THR A 69 19.56 -2.83 6.98
C THR A 69 18.58 -3.38 7.99
N LYS A 70 18.33 -2.62 9.05
CA LYS A 70 17.34 -2.97 10.08
C LYS A 70 16.04 -2.22 9.83
N LEU A 71 14.94 -2.96 9.77
CA LEU A 71 13.60 -2.41 9.70
C LEU A 71 12.97 -2.47 11.09
N GLU A 72 12.44 -1.33 11.52
CA GLU A 72 11.62 -1.22 12.72
C GLU A 72 10.24 -1.84 12.44
N GLY A 73 9.75 -2.61 13.38
CA GLY A 73 8.42 -3.18 13.38
C GLY A 73 7.81 -3.19 14.77
N PHE A 74 6.54 -3.54 14.80
CA PHE A 74 5.75 -3.62 16.02
C PHE A 74 4.91 -4.89 16.02
N VAL A 75 4.72 -5.47 17.20
CA VAL A 75 3.80 -6.59 17.41
C VAL A 75 2.88 -6.30 18.59
N VAL A 76 1.59 -6.55 18.40
CA VAL A 76 0.55 -6.43 19.45
C VAL A 76 -0.11 -7.79 19.63
N GLY A 77 -0.33 -8.19 20.86
CA GLY A 77 -0.91 -9.47 21.23
C GLY A 77 0.12 -10.44 21.82
N ASN A 78 -0.32 -11.69 22.03
CA ASN A 78 0.57 -12.73 22.59
C ASN A 78 1.36 -13.39 21.46
N GLU A 79 2.68 -13.32 21.54
CA GLU A 79 3.60 -13.88 20.53
C GLU A 79 3.51 -15.41 20.37
N ASN A 80 2.85 -16.13 21.28
CA ASN A 80 2.55 -17.57 21.14
C ASN A 80 1.30 -17.84 20.29
N ASN A 81 0.53 -16.83 19.95
CA ASN A 81 -0.65 -16.95 19.09
C ASN A 81 -0.27 -17.02 17.59
N ASP A 82 -1.23 -17.37 16.76
CA ASP A 82 -1.09 -17.27 15.31
C ASP A 82 -0.71 -15.85 14.88
N VAL A 83 0.21 -15.72 13.93
CA VAL A 83 0.67 -14.40 13.46
C VAL A 83 -0.24 -13.89 12.35
N LEU A 84 -0.70 -12.63 12.51
CA LEU A 84 -1.22 -11.81 11.43
C LEU A 84 -0.10 -10.86 11.01
N LEU A 85 0.40 -11.01 9.79
CA LEU A 85 1.36 -10.09 9.18
C LEU A 85 0.63 -9.05 8.33
N TYR A 86 0.91 -7.78 8.59
CA TYR A 86 0.36 -6.67 7.83
C TYR A 86 1.43 -5.89 7.06
N TYR A 87 1.18 -5.67 5.76
CA TYR A 87 1.95 -4.83 4.86
C TYR A 87 1.28 -3.46 4.72
N PRO A 88 1.88 -2.37 5.25
CA PRO A 88 1.31 -1.02 5.17
C PRO A 88 1.21 -0.48 3.75
N ASP A 89 0.38 0.54 3.54
CA ASP A 89 0.39 1.32 2.29
C ASP A 89 1.66 2.19 2.18
N ALA A 90 1.91 2.76 1.02
CA ALA A 90 3.12 3.52 0.72
C ALA A 90 3.38 4.73 1.66
N ASP A 91 2.33 5.34 2.17
CA ASP A 91 2.36 6.51 3.05
C ASP A 91 1.89 6.21 4.49
N GLU A 92 1.74 4.94 4.86
CA GLU A 92 1.27 4.48 6.15
C GLU A 92 2.44 4.05 7.06
N ASP A 93 2.60 4.69 8.23
CA ASP A 93 3.47 4.19 9.29
C ASP A 93 2.89 2.88 9.86
N ALA A 94 3.75 1.88 10.05
CA ALA A 94 3.37 0.58 10.59
C ALA A 94 2.53 0.69 11.88
N ALA A 95 2.80 1.68 12.73
CA ALA A 95 2.03 1.93 13.95
C ALA A 95 0.56 2.25 13.70
N GLN A 96 0.20 2.83 12.53
CA GLN A 96 -1.17 3.28 12.26
C GLN A 96 -2.16 2.12 12.20
N PHE A 97 -1.78 1.03 11.53
CA PHE A 97 -2.62 -0.17 11.49
C PHE A 97 -2.88 -0.74 12.89
N LEU A 98 -1.82 -0.87 13.71
CA LEU A 98 -1.96 -1.41 15.07
C LEU A 98 -2.75 -0.48 15.99
N ALA A 99 -2.69 0.84 15.77
CA ALA A 99 -3.50 1.81 16.47
C ALA A 99 -5.00 1.73 16.11
N GLU A 100 -5.32 1.28 14.89
CA GLU A 100 -6.70 1.01 14.44
C GLU A 100 -7.28 -0.28 15.03
N LEU A 101 -6.42 -1.19 15.54
CA LEU A 101 -6.86 -2.46 16.11
C LEU A 101 -7.18 -2.32 17.60
N ASP A 102 -8.44 -2.58 17.99
CA ASP A 102 -8.82 -2.63 19.40
C ASP A 102 -8.22 -3.87 20.07
N SER A 103 -8.49 -5.04 19.53
CA SER A 103 -7.87 -6.30 19.91
C SER A 103 -8.08 -7.36 18.81
N LEU A 104 -7.17 -8.33 18.74
CA LEU A 104 -7.29 -9.51 17.87
C LEU A 104 -7.09 -10.77 18.71
N PRO A 105 -8.12 -11.26 19.41
CA PRO A 105 -8.02 -12.48 20.22
C PRO A 105 -7.56 -13.67 19.38
N GLY A 106 -6.52 -14.38 19.84
CA GLY A 106 -5.96 -15.52 19.14
C GLY A 106 -4.88 -15.18 18.11
N TYR A 107 -4.57 -13.90 17.91
CA TYR A 107 -3.53 -13.44 16.98
C TYR A 107 -2.50 -12.54 17.65
N ALA A 108 -1.26 -12.62 17.16
CA ALA A 108 -0.23 -11.61 17.31
C ALA A 108 -0.18 -10.80 16.00
N ALA A 109 -0.61 -9.54 16.03
CA ALA A 109 -0.57 -8.68 14.87
C ALA A 109 0.81 -8.03 14.75
N ALA A 110 1.52 -8.32 13.67
CA ALA A 110 2.86 -7.82 13.37
C ALA A 110 2.88 -6.98 12.11
N THR A 111 3.65 -5.91 12.12
CA THR A 111 3.86 -5.04 10.97
C THR A 111 5.22 -4.38 11.04
N PHE A 112 5.78 -4.01 9.88
CA PHE A 112 7.10 -3.39 9.78
C PHE A 112 7.04 -2.16 8.87
N ASN A 113 7.79 -1.14 9.25
CA ASN A 113 8.06 -0.03 8.36
C ASN A 113 9.02 -0.46 7.26
N TYR A 114 8.75 -0.07 6.03
CA TYR A 114 9.65 -0.36 4.91
C TYR A 114 10.95 0.42 4.99
N ARG A 115 11.93 0.02 4.19
CA ARG A 115 13.17 0.76 3.94
C ARG A 115 12.86 2.21 3.56
N GLY A 116 13.46 3.17 4.25
CA GLY A 116 13.24 4.60 4.03
C GLY A 116 11.91 5.16 4.54
N SER A 117 11.11 4.36 5.25
CA SER A 117 9.87 4.78 5.93
C SER A 117 10.10 4.88 7.44
N GLY A 118 9.37 5.78 8.10
CA GLY A 118 9.56 6.07 9.51
C GLY A 118 10.99 6.51 9.80
N GLU A 119 11.64 5.80 10.73
CA GLU A 119 13.05 6.01 11.08
C GLU A 119 14.01 5.06 10.36
N ASN A 120 13.50 4.20 9.48
CA ASN A 120 14.29 3.22 8.78
C ASN A 120 15.20 3.87 7.73
N LYS A 121 16.46 3.45 7.74
CA LYS A 121 17.45 3.90 6.76
C LYS A 121 17.23 3.20 5.40
N GLY A 122 17.97 3.69 4.41
CA GLY A 122 18.00 3.13 3.07
C GLY A 122 17.06 3.83 2.08
N THR A 123 17.14 3.39 0.85
CA THR A 123 16.33 3.95 -0.24
C THR A 123 15.58 2.82 -0.91
N PRO A 124 14.24 2.84 -0.89
CA PRO A 124 13.45 1.81 -1.55
C PRO A 124 13.63 1.87 -3.06
N SER A 125 13.59 0.72 -3.71
CA SER A 125 13.60 0.55 -5.17
C SER A 125 12.64 -0.56 -5.55
N GLN A 126 12.47 -0.79 -6.85
CA GLN A 126 11.65 -1.90 -7.33
C GLN A 126 12.20 -3.25 -6.85
N GLU A 127 13.51 -3.43 -6.95
CA GLU A 127 14.19 -4.68 -6.56
C GLU A 127 14.08 -4.91 -5.03
N THR A 128 14.34 -3.86 -4.24
CA THR A 128 14.29 -3.99 -2.79
C THR A 128 12.88 -4.09 -2.24
N PHE A 129 11.87 -3.56 -2.92
CA PHE A 129 10.48 -3.57 -2.43
C PHE A 129 9.94 -5.00 -2.28
N GLU A 130 10.19 -5.86 -3.26
CA GLU A 130 9.75 -7.25 -3.23
C GLU A 130 10.65 -8.13 -2.36
N SER A 131 11.99 -7.96 -2.43
CA SER A 131 12.92 -8.74 -1.61
C SER A 131 12.80 -8.43 -0.11
N ASP A 132 12.64 -7.15 0.25
CA ASP A 132 12.40 -6.75 1.64
C ASP A 132 11.09 -7.33 2.17
N ALA A 133 10.05 -7.44 1.33
CA ALA A 133 8.78 -8.04 1.73
C ALA A 133 8.93 -9.54 2.06
N GLN A 134 9.74 -10.27 1.32
CA GLN A 134 10.07 -11.66 1.61
C GLN A 134 10.78 -11.77 2.98
N MET A 135 11.78 -10.92 3.23
CA MET A 135 12.48 -10.90 4.51
C MET A 135 11.56 -10.52 5.68
N ILE A 136 10.64 -9.57 5.46
CA ILE A 136 9.61 -9.20 6.45
C ILE A 136 8.72 -10.42 6.78
N TYR A 137 8.33 -11.22 5.77
CA TYR A 137 7.57 -12.44 5.99
C TYR A 137 8.35 -13.46 6.85
N GLU A 138 9.63 -13.62 6.57
CA GLU A 138 10.51 -14.52 7.34
C GLU A 138 10.70 -14.02 8.78
N CYS A 139 10.91 -12.70 8.97
CA CYS A 139 10.98 -12.11 10.31
C CYS A 139 9.66 -12.31 11.10
N ALA A 140 8.52 -12.15 10.44
CA ALA A 140 7.23 -12.40 11.07
C ALA A 140 7.06 -13.88 11.47
N SER A 141 7.58 -14.80 10.66
CA SER A 141 7.56 -16.24 10.96
C SER A 141 8.39 -16.61 12.19
N GLN A 142 9.38 -15.80 12.55
CA GLN A 142 10.20 -16.02 13.74
C GLN A 142 9.51 -15.65 15.05
N ILE A 143 8.40 -14.89 15.00
CA ILE A 143 7.69 -14.43 16.22
C ILE A 143 7.20 -15.61 17.06
N ASN A 144 6.58 -16.61 16.45
CA ASN A 144 6.10 -17.83 17.12
C ASN A 144 6.71 -19.11 16.54
N GLY A 145 7.67 -19.00 15.62
CA GLY A 145 8.31 -20.14 14.93
C GLY A 145 7.47 -20.75 13.81
N ASN A 146 6.33 -20.15 13.44
CA ASN A 146 5.45 -20.64 12.39
C ASN A 146 5.21 -19.57 11.31
N ALA A 147 4.86 -19.99 10.11
CA ALA A 147 4.46 -19.09 9.05
C ALA A 147 3.21 -18.27 9.47
N PRO A 148 3.11 -16.98 9.08
CA PRO A 148 1.94 -16.17 9.37
C PRO A 148 0.65 -16.84 8.87
N LYS A 149 -0.35 -16.96 9.74
CA LYS A 149 -1.65 -17.56 9.43
C LYS A 149 -2.51 -16.65 8.58
N VAL A 150 -2.38 -15.36 8.81
CA VAL A 150 -3.08 -14.30 8.09
C VAL A 150 -2.04 -13.36 7.52
N VAL A 151 -2.15 -13.07 6.23
CA VAL A 151 -1.35 -12.05 5.56
C VAL A 151 -2.31 -10.96 5.08
N ALA A 152 -2.08 -9.75 5.51
CA ALA A 152 -2.92 -8.61 5.14
C ALA A 152 -2.07 -7.51 4.51
N GLY A 153 -2.68 -6.69 3.65
CA GLY A 153 -2.00 -5.51 3.09
C GLY A 153 -2.98 -4.46 2.63
N ARG A 154 -2.59 -3.19 2.77
CA ARG A 154 -3.40 -2.04 2.36
C ARG A 154 -2.75 -1.34 1.17
N GLY A 155 -3.57 -0.91 0.22
CA GLY A 155 -3.10 -0.16 -0.94
C GLY A 155 -2.01 -0.88 -1.73
N THR A 156 -0.81 -0.29 -1.78
CA THR A 156 0.38 -0.91 -2.40
C THR A 156 0.92 -2.10 -1.60
N GLY A 157 0.75 -2.13 -0.28
CA GLY A 157 1.06 -3.28 0.56
C GLY A 157 0.24 -4.52 0.22
N ALA A 158 -0.95 -4.36 -0.38
CA ALA A 158 -1.73 -5.48 -0.88
C ALA A 158 -1.04 -6.25 -2.00
N ILE A 159 -0.21 -5.58 -2.83
CA ILE A 159 0.62 -6.24 -3.85
C ILE A 159 1.64 -7.18 -3.19
N LEU A 160 2.25 -6.72 -2.10
CA LEU A 160 3.22 -7.52 -1.36
C LEU A 160 2.54 -8.69 -0.64
N ALA A 161 1.40 -8.45 -0.02
CA ALA A 161 0.63 -9.47 0.68
C ALA A 161 0.27 -10.64 -0.26
N ILE A 162 -0.22 -10.37 -1.47
CA ILE A 162 -0.58 -11.43 -2.43
C ILE A 162 0.64 -12.21 -2.93
N LYS A 163 1.80 -11.55 -3.06
CA LYS A 163 3.06 -12.19 -3.46
C LYS A 163 3.65 -13.09 -2.36
N GLN A 164 3.28 -12.87 -1.10
CA GLN A 164 3.69 -13.68 0.05
C GLN A 164 2.64 -14.73 0.44
N GLU A 165 1.54 -14.84 -0.31
CA GLU A 165 0.52 -15.85 -0.03
C GLU A 165 1.11 -17.25 -0.09
N LYS A 166 0.75 -18.07 0.88
CA LYS A 166 1.00 -19.51 0.92
C LYS A 166 -0.35 -20.23 0.98
N LYS A 167 -0.40 -21.46 0.51
CA LYS A 167 -1.66 -22.23 0.33
C LYS A 167 -2.56 -22.27 1.57
N ASP A 168 -1.98 -22.18 2.77
CA ASP A 168 -2.72 -22.30 4.03
C ASP A 168 -3.02 -20.96 4.71
N ASN A 169 -2.60 -19.84 4.12
CA ASN A 169 -2.84 -18.51 4.69
C ASN A 169 -4.24 -18.01 4.36
N VAL A 170 -4.74 -17.09 5.19
CA VAL A 170 -5.87 -16.21 4.87
C VAL A 170 -5.31 -14.89 4.36
N LEU A 171 -5.70 -14.49 3.16
CA LEU A 171 -5.25 -13.24 2.55
C LEU A 171 -6.32 -12.17 2.67
N ILE A 172 -5.96 -11.02 3.24
CA ILE A 172 -6.87 -9.88 3.42
C ILE A 172 -6.29 -8.66 2.71
N LEU A 173 -6.95 -8.20 1.67
CA LEU A 173 -6.55 -7.03 0.88
C LEU A 173 -7.44 -5.84 1.23
N ILE A 174 -6.85 -4.78 1.80
CA ILE A 174 -7.58 -3.58 2.25
C ILE A 174 -7.33 -2.47 1.23
N ASP A 175 -8.40 -1.95 0.62
CA ASP A 175 -8.33 -0.93 -0.44
C ASP A 175 -7.24 -1.21 -1.49
N PRO A 176 -7.15 -2.43 -2.06
CA PRO A 176 -6.01 -2.85 -2.85
C PRO A 176 -5.88 -2.11 -4.17
N VAL A 177 -4.66 -2.09 -4.71
CA VAL A 177 -4.35 -1.66 -6.08
C VAL A 177 -3.69 -2.79 -6.84
N LEU A 178 -3.84 -2.82 -8.18
CA LEU A 178 -3.22 -3.87 -9.02
C LEU A 178 -1.74 -3.60 -9.30
N SER A 179 -1.32 -2.35 -9.24
CA SER A 179 0.06 -1.94 -9.51
C SER A 179 0.42 -0.63 -8.80
N ILE A 180 1.72 -0.41 -8.62
CA ILE A 180 2.25 0.90 -8.18
C ILE A 180 1.85 1.99 -9.19
N ALA A 181 1.84 1.68 -10.49
CA ALA A 181 1.40 2.62 -11.51
C ALA A 181 -0.07 3.05 -11.34
N ASP A 182 -0.94 2.15 -10.88
CA ASP A 182 -2.33 2.49 -10.52
C ASP A 182 -2.38 3.43 -9.32
N ALA A 183 -1.62 3.15 -8.27
CA ALA A 183 -1.57 3.97 -7.07
C ALA A 183 -1.08 5.40 -7.38
N ILE A 184 -0.01 5.54 -8.18
CA ILE A 184 0.52 6.83 -8.61
C ILE A 184 -0.49 7.58 -9.47
N SER A 185 -1.08 6.90 -10.45
CA SER A 185 -2.09 7.50 -11.34
C SER A 185 -3.31 7.99 -10.55
N ASP A 186 -3.74 7.26 -9.53
CA ASP A 186 -4.84 7.67 -8.66
C ASP A 186 -4.50 8.91 -7.82
N LYS A 187 -3.25 8.98 -7.35
CA LYS A 187 -2.75 10.12 -6.57
C LYS A 187 -2.62 11.40 -7.40
N TYR A 188 -2.07 11.29 -8.59
CA TYR A 188 -1.75 12.44 -9.45
C TYR A 188 -2.71 12.66 -10.61
N ARG A 189 -3.56 11.69 -10.94
CA ARG A 189 -4.59 11.75 -11.98
C ARG A 189 -4.04 12.22 -13.33
N LEU A 190 -4.68 13.28 -13.93
CA LEU A 190 -4.27 13.86 -15.19
C LEU A 190 -2.86 14.47 -15.19
N LEU A 191 -2.31 14.76 -13.98
CA LEU A 191 -0.99 15.36 -13.87
C LEU A 191 0.14 14.36 -14.16
N TYR A 192 -0.09 13.07 -13.86
CA TYR A 192 0.88 12.01 -14.17
C TYR A 192 0.15 10.73 -14.61
N PRO A 193 -0.19 10.64 -15.90
CA PRO A 193 -0.92 9.50 -16.43
C PRO A 193 -0.17 8.18 -16.26
N LYS A 194 -0.91 7.07 -16.08
CA LYS A 194 -0.35 5.72 -15.84
C LYS A 194 0.73 5.30 -16.84
N PHE A 195 0.57 5.66 -18.13
CA PHE A 195 1.52 5.27 -19.17
C PHE A 195 2.92 5.93 -19.05
N LEU A 196 3.05 6.98 -18.24
CA LEU A 196 4.32 7.64 -17.95
C LEU A 196 5.05 7.02 -16.74
N VAL A 197 4.36 6.21 -15.95
CA VAL A 197 4.94 5.57 -14.76
C VAL A 197 5.82 4.40 -15.20
N ARG A 198 7.08 4.40 -14.75
CA ARG A 198 8.09 3.39 -15.09
C ARG A 198 8.19 2.27 -14.07
N ALA A 199 7.71 2.49 -12.84
CA ALA A 199 7.70 1.46 -11.82
C ALA A 199 6.74 0.32 -12.23
N ASP A 200 7.29 -0.90 -12.41
CA ASP A 200 6.55 -2.08 -12.91
C ASP A 200 6.31 -3.12 -11.81
N VAL A 201 6.02 -2.68 -10.60
CA VAL A 201 5.56 -3.58 -9.53
C VAL A 201 4.04 -3.71 -9.62
N LYS A 202 3.59 -4.93 -9.88
CA LYS A 202 2.17 -5.25 -10.08
C LYS A 202 1.85 -6.67 -9.64
N ILE A 203 0.59 -6.95 -9.46
CA ILE A 203 0.06 -8.30 -9.29
C ILE A 203 0.12 -8.99 -10.66
N SER A 204 0.84 -10.09 -10.76
CA SER A 204 0.96 -10.90 -11.98
C SER A 204 -0.20 -11.89 -12.12
N LYS A 205 -0.34 -12.49 -13.31
CA LYS A 205 -1.32 -13.57 -13.50
C LYS A 205 -0.96 -14.83 -12.69
N GLU A 206 0.32 -15.03 -12.44
CA GLU A 206 0.81 -16.14 -11.62
C GLU A 206 0.44 -15.95 -10.16
N ASP A 207 0.64 -14.74 -9.61
CA ASP A 207 0.20 -14.38 -8.27
C ASP A 207 -1.30 -14.65 -8.09
N ILE A 208 -2.12 -14.29 -9.10
CA ILE A 208 -3.57 -14.51 -9.09
C ILE A 208 -3.92 -16.00 -9.11
N SER A 209 -3.23 -16.79 -9.95
CA SER A 209 -3.54 -18.22 -10.09
C SER A 209 -3.21 -19.04 -8.84
N ASN A 210 -2.27 -18.57 -8.04
CA ASN A 210 -1.84 -19.22 -6.80
C ASN A 210 -2.68 -18.81 -5.59
N ALA A 211 -3.39 -17.69 -5.69
CA ALA A 211 -4.15 -17.12 -4.59
C ALA A 211 -5.47 -17.87 -4.35
N SER A 212 -5.71 -18.35 -3.13
CA SER A 212 -6.82 -19.23 -2.82
C SER A 212 -7.86 -18.66 -1.86
N ASN A 213 -7.48 -18.08 -0.76
CA ASN A 213 -8.38 -17.60 0.30
C ASN A 213 -8.33 -16.08 0.45
N ILE A 214 -8.84 -15.37 -0.56
CA ILE A 214 -8.75 -13.91 -0.63
C ILE A 214 -10.04 -13.26 -0.16
N THR A 215 -9.92 -12.28 0.72
CA THR A 215 -10.99 -11.34 1.05
C THR A 215 -10.52 -9.91 0.78
N ILE A 216 -11.32 -9.16 0.03
CA ILE A 216 -11.07 -7.74 -0.20
C ILE A 216 -11.95 -6.93 0.75
N LEU A 217 -11.33 -6.01 1.47
CA LEU A 217 -12.02 -5.03 2.32
C LEU A 217 -11.93 -3.66 1.66
N SER A 218 -13.09 -3.03 1.45
CA SER A 218 -13.17 -1.61 1.09
C SER A 218 -13.39 -0.83 2.38
N ASP A 219 -12.36 -0.15 2.88
CA ASP A 219 -12.31 0.47 4.18
C ASP A 219 -12.51 1.99 4.11
N ARG A 220 -11.85 2.64 3.16
CA ARG A 220 -11.87 4.10 3.03
C ARG A 220 -12.73 4.53 1.85
N ALA A 221 -13.50 5.61 2.05
CA ALA A 221 -14.14 6.30 0.93
C ALA A 221 -13.06 7.00 0.08
N ARG A 222 -12.37 6.25 -0.75
CA ARG A 222 -11.39 6.79 -1.69
C ARG A 222 -12.10 7.35 -2.92
N PHE A 223 -11.58 8.44 -3.47
CA PHE A 223 -12.08 8.99 -4.73
C PHE A 223 -11.92 8.00 -5.90
N CYS A 224 -10.91 7.17 -5.88
CA CYS A 224 -10.69 6.06 -6.79
C CYS A 224 -10.65 4.77 -5.97
N ASP A 225 -11.81 4.19 -5.69
CA ASP A 225 -11.91 2.85 -5.11
C ASP A 225 -11.69 1.82 -6.23
N ARG A 226 -10.59 1.07 -6.12
CA ARG A 226 -10.23 0.03 -7.08
C ARG A 226 -10.60 -1.39 -6.61
N SER A 227 -11.25 -1.53 -5.47
CA SER A 227 -11.61 -2.83 -4.89
C SER A 227 -12.36 -3.71 -5.89
N HIS A 228 -13.34 -3.16 -6.62
CA HIS A 228 -14.06 -3.88 -7.68
C HIS A 228 -13.17 -4.24 -8.88
N THR A 229 -12.23 -3.38 -9.25
CA THR A 229 -11.30 -3.68 -10.36
C THR A 229 -10.38 -4.84 -9.98
N VAL A 230 -9.91 -4.86 -8.73
CA VAL A 230 -9.09 -5.95 -8.19
C VAL A 230 -9.90 -7.23 -8.02
N GLU A 231 -11.13 -7.15 -7.51
CA GLU A 231 -12.07 -8.26 -7.43
C GLU A 231 -12.28 -8.94 -8.79
N ASN A 232 -12.55 -8.14 -9.82
CA ASN A 232 -12.73 -8.65 -11.18
C ASN A 232 -11.45 -9.28 -11.76
N ALA A 233 -10.28 -8.76 -11.40
CA ALA A 233 -9.01 -9.30 -11.86
C ALA A 233 -8.65 -10.62 -11.15
N LEU A 234 -8.96 -10.73 -9.87
CA LEU A 234 -8.68 -11.92 -9.05
C LEU A 234 -9.71 -13.04 -9.23
N GLY A 235 -10.92 -12.74 -9.69
CA GLY A 235 -11.94 -13.74 -9.95
C GLY A 235 -12.68 -14.19 -8.67
N ASN A 236 -12.44 -15.40 -8.20
CA ASN A 236 -13.13 -15.98 -7.03
C ASN A 236 -12.68 -15.38 -5.69
N VAL A 237 -13.02 -14.14 -5.44
CA VAL A 237 -12.73 -13.45 -4.17
C VAL A 237 -14.00 -12.88 -3.57
N LYS A 238 -13.98 -12.66 -2.26
CA LYS A 238 -15.08 -12.05 -1.53
C LYS A 238 -14.80 -10.57 -1.28
N LEU A 239 -15.61 -9.70 -1.87
CA LEU A 239 -15.61 -8.28 -1.52
C LEU A 239 -16.51 -8.03 -0.30
N THR A 240 -15.93 -7.43 0.74
CA THR A 240 -16.64 -6.98 1.93
C THR A 240 -16.47 -5.47 2.04
N LYS A 241 -17.59 -4.73 2.05
CA LYS A 241 -17.56 -3.29 2.34
C LYS A 241 -17.62 -3.13 3.86
N ARG A 242 -16.59 -2.52 4.42
CA ARG A 242 -16.59 -2.07 5.81
C ARG A 242 -17.48 -0.84 5.90
N SER A 243 -18.40 -0.83 6.87
CA SER A 243 -19.24 0.34 7.13
C SER A 243 -18.81 1.04 8.44
N THR A 244 -19.39 0.61 9.56
CA THR A 244 -19.15 1.19 10.90
C THR A 244 -18.46 0.21 11.84
N GLU A 245 -18.24 -1.04 11.41
CA GLU A 245 -17.62 -2.07 12.25
C GLU A 245 -16.13 -1.78 12.47
N PRO A 246 -15.58 -2.03 13.66
CA PRO A 246 -14.14 -1.98 13.90
C PRO A 246 -13.38 -2.92 12.97
N LEU A 247 -12.18 -2.50 12.52
CA LEU A 247 -11.36 -3.30 11.60
C LEU A 247 -11.02 -4.68 12.20
N SER A 248 -10.77 -4.73 13.52
CA SER A 248 -10.50 -5.97 14.25
C SER A 248 -11.64 -6.98 14.16
N GLU A 249 -12.90 -6.55 14.29
CA GLU A 249 -14.06 -7.43 14.16
C GLU A 249 -14.22 -7.97 12.75
N VAL A 250 -14.02 -7.12 11.74
CA VAL A 250 -14.09 -7.54 10.34
C VAL A 250 -13.02 -8.59 10.03
N ILE A 251 -11.78 -8.38 10.47
CA ILE A 251 -10.68 -9.34 10.31
C ILE A 251 -11.02 -10.66 11.02
N LEU A 252 -11.48 -10.63 12.27
CA LEU A 252 -11.86 -11.83 13.02
C LEU A 252 -12.99 -12.59 12.36
N ASN A 253 -13.98 -11.90 11.79
CA ASN A 253 -15.09 -12.54 11.08
C ASN A 253 -14.64 -13.24 9.79
N VAL A 254 -13.62 -12.68 9.11
CA VAL A 254 -13.01 -13.30 7.92
C VAL A 254 -12.22 -14.54 8.30
N THR A 255 -11.44 -14.47 9.38
CA THR A 255 -10.57 -15.59 9.82
C THR A 255 -11.32 -16.76 10.46
N LYS A 256 -12.47 -16.52 11.11
CA LYS A 256 -13.32 -17.58 11.72
C LYS A 256 -14.15 -18.37 10.71
N ARG A 257 -14.26 -17.94 9.46
CA ARG A 257 -15.07 -18.61 8.43
C ARG A 257 -14.32 -19.74 7.71
N LYS A 258 -13.17 -20.08 8.19
CA LYS A 258 -12.36 -21.22 7.80
C LYS A 258 -12.56 -22.36 8.83
#